data_f8fa70050f55807c046faaa126181b97
#
_entry.id   f8fa70050f55807c046faaa126181b97
#
_cell.length_a   1.000
_cell.length_b   1.000
_cell.length_c   1.000
_cell.angle_alpha   90.00
_cell.angle_beta   90.00
_cell.angle_gamma   90.00
#
_symmetry.space_group_name_H-M   'P 1'
#
loop_
_entity.id
_entity.type
_entity.pdbx_description
1 polymer ?
#
loop_
_entity_poly.entity_id
_entity_poly.type
_entity_poly.pdbx_seq_one_letter_code
_entity_poly.pdbx_strand_id
1 'polypeptide(L)'
;MSRFLAGALRAVTPYTPGEQPRGVETLIKLNTNENPYPPSPKVLEALNGRAAENLRLYSDPACADFLAALAETFGVGRDQVFAGNGSDEVLAFAF
;
A
#
# COMPACT_ATOMS: atom_id res chain seq x y z
N MET A 1 0.65 9.43 29.48
CA MET A 1 1.78 9.07 28.59
C MET A 1 2.29 7.70 29.02
N SER A 2 2.55 6.80 28.09
CA SER A 2 3.02 5.43 28.43
C SER A 2 4.42 5.45 29.03
N ARG A 3 4.63 4.72 30.11
CA ARG A 3 5.97 4.52 30.74
C ARG A 3 6.95 3.78 29.86
N PHE A 4 6.45 3.11 28.83
CA PHE A 4 7.25 2.33 27.87
C PHE A 4 7.74 3.13 26.67
N LEU A 5 7.31 4.40 26.55
CA LEU A 5 7.74 5.24 25.42
C LEU A 5 9.17 5.71 25.64
N ALA A 6 10.03 5.48 24.64
CA ALA A 6 11.39 5.99 24.64
C ALA A 6 11.43 7.51 24.78
N GLY A 7 12.43 8.03 25.49
CA GLY A 7 12.54 9.46 25.80
C GLY A 7 12.46 10.36 24.57
N ALA A 8 13.13 9.97 23.48
CA ALA A 8 13.13 10.71 22.21
C ALA A 8 11.74 10.82 21.56
N LEU A 9 10.86 9.84 21.80
CA LEU A 9 9.52 9.82 21.22
C LEU A 9 8.48 10.59 22.02
N ARG A 10 8.82 11.05 23.23
CA ARG A 10 7.87 11.76 24.11
C ARG A 10 7.46 13.12 23.57
N ALA A 11 8.32 13.74 22.77
CA ALA A 11 8.06 15.05 22.15
C ALA A 11 7.40 14.95 20.76
N VAL A 12 7.25 13.74 20.23
CA VAL A 12 6.62 13.53 18.92
C VAL A 12 5.11 13.57 19.07
N THR A 13 4.47 14.41 18.28
CA THR A 13 3.01 14.42 18.16
C THR A 13 2.61 13.27 17.23
N PRO A 14 1.76 12.34 17.69
CA PRO A 14 1.28 11.26 16.81
C PRO A 14 0.55 11.81 15.59
N TYR A 15 0.72 11.15 14.47
CA TYR A 15 -0.08 11.42 13.27
C TYR A 15 -1.57 11.24 13.59
N THR A 16 -2.38 12.22 13.22
CA THR A 16 -3.84 12.13 13.30
C THR A 16 -4.38 11.95 11.89
N PRO A 17 -5.03 10.82 11.58
CA PRO A 17 -5.65 10.60 10.27
C PRO A 17 -6.66 11.69 9.93
N GLY A 18 -6.79 12.00 8.65
CA GLY A 18 -7.82 12.91 8.16
C GLY A 18 -9.23 12.43 8.51
N GLU A 19 -10.19 13.34 8.56
CA GLU A 19 -11.57 13.03 8.88
C GLU A 19 -12.16 11.97 7.96
N GLN A 20 -12.87 11.02 8.54
CA GLN A 20 -13.58 9.94 7.87
C GLN A 20 -15.07 9.99 8.27
N PRO A 21 -15.87 10.95 7.73
CA PRO A 21 -17.29 11.08 8.06
C PRO A 21 -18.04 9.80 7.71
N ARG A 22 -18.92 9.36 8.60
CA ARG A 22 -19.77 8.18 8.40
C ARG A 22 -21.23 8.60 8.18
N GLY A 23 -21.96 7.85 7.36
CA GLY A 23 -23.39 8.05 7.16
C GLY A 23 -23.75 9.20 6.20
N VAL A 24 -22.81 9.70 5.42
CA VAL A 24 -23.06 10.69 4.36
C VAL A 24 -22.94 10.00 3.01
N GLU A 25 -24.08 9.70 2.38
CA GLU A 25 -24.12 8.90 1.14
C GLU A 25 -23.52 9.62 -0.09
N THR A 26 -23.39 10.94 -0.06
CA THR A 26 -22.95 11.76 -1.21
C THR A 26 -21.70 12.59 -0.92
N LEU A 27 -20.85 12.12 -0.02
CA LEU A 27 -19.63 12.85 0.34
C LEU A 27 -18.60 12.78 -0.78
N ILE A 28 -18.20 13.94 -1.29
CA ILE A 28 -17.03 14.06 -2.16
C ILE A 28 -15.78 14.20 -1.28
N LYS A 29 -14.97 13.15 -1.23
CA LYS A 29 -13.78 13.09 -0.38
C LYS A 29 -12.54 13.47 -1.18
N LEU A 30 -11.86 14.54 -0.78
CA LEU A 30 -10.68 15.09 -1.48
C LEU A 30 -9.41 15.10 -0.62
N ASN A 31 -9.47 14.55 0.59
CA ASN A 31 -8.42 14.72 1.60
C ASN A 31 -7.39 13.59 1.70
N THR A 32 -7.56 12.49 0.99
CA THR A 32 -6.70 11.30 1.12
C THR A 32 -6.17 10.76 -0.21
N ASN A 33 -6.31 11.53 -1.28
CA ASN A 33 -5.84 11.19 -2.63
C ASN A 33 -6.32 9.81 -3.11
N GLU A 34 -7.53 9.41 -2.72
CA GLU A 34 -8.13 8.14 -3.16
C GLU A 34 -8.41 8.18 -4.67
N ASN A 35 -8.14 7.08 -5.35
CA ASN A 35 -8.49 6.95 -6.76
C ASN A 35 -10.01 6.78 -6.89
N PRO A 36 -10.71 7.64 -7.65
CA PRO A 36 -12.16 7.54 -7.83
C PRO A 36 -12.58 6.37 -8.72
N TYR A 37 -11.65 5.76 -9.45
CA TYR A 37 -11.93 4.65 -10.34
C TYR A 37 -11.66 3.30 -9.65
N PRO A 38 -12.53 2.31 -9.83
CA PRO A 38 -12.30 0.97 -9.32
C PRO A 38 -11.13 0.30 -10.07
N PRO A 39 -10.58 -0.79 -9.51
CA PRO A 39 -9.62 -1.62 -10.23
C PRO A 39 -10.19 -2.12 -11.55
N SER A 40 -9.31 -2.45 -12.51
CA SER A 40 -9.77 -3.02 -13.78
C SER A 40 -10.54 -4.33 -13.57
N PRO A 41 -11.49 -4.67 -14.46
CA PRO A 41 -12.22 -5.95 -14.39
C PRO A 41 -11.30 -7.17 -14.33
N LYS A 42 -10.16 -7.14 -15.02
CA LYS A 42 -9.14 -8.21 -14.99
C LYS A 42 -8.53 -8.40 -13.60
N VAL A 43 -8.33 -7.33 -12.85
CA VAL A 43 -7.83 -7.40 -11.46
C VAL A 43 -8.89 -8.05 -10.57
N LEU A 44 -10.15 -7.66 -10.72
CA LEU A 44 -11.26 -8.24 -9.95
C LEU A 44 -11.43 -9.74 -10.27
N GLU A 45 -11.31 -10.12 -11.52
CA GLU A 45 -11.37 -11.51 -11.96
C GLU A 45 -10.19 -12.33 -11.39
N ALA A 46 -8.98 -11.79 -11.38
CA ALA A 46 -7.80 -12.43 -10.82
C ALA A 46 -7.89 -12.63 -9.29
N LEU A 47 -8.57 -11.72 -8.57
CA LEU A 47 -8.78 -11.83 -7.13
C LEU A 47 -9.89 -12.82 -6.77
N ASN A 48 -10.77 -13.16 -7.72
CA ASN A 48 -11.81 -14.17 -7.53
C ASN A 48 -11.26 -15.56 -7.88
N GLY A 49 -11.46 -16.57 -7.02
CA GLY A 49 -11.07 -17.95 -7.28
C GLY A 49 -9.71 -18.33 -6.68
N ARG A 50 -8.83 -18.95 -7.49
CA ARG A 50 -7.56 -19.56 -7.02
C ARG A 50 -6.63 -18.62 -6.24
N ALA A 51 -6.64 -17.34 -6.55
CA ALA A 51 -5.84 -16.36 -5.82
C ALA A 51 -6.30 -16.27 -4.35
N ALA A 52 -7.61 -16.28 -4.11
CA ALA A 52 -8.17 -16.27 -2.77
C ALA A 52 -7.81 -17.54 -1.96
N GLU A 53 -7.75 -18.70 -2.60
CA GLU A 53 -7.34 -19.96 -1.95
C GLU A 53 -5.88 -19.93 -1.48
N ASN A 54 -5.03 -19.20 -2.19
CA ASN A 54 -3.60 -19.08 -1.88
C ASN A 54 -3.29 -18.04 -0.80
N LEU A 55 -4.25 -17.21 -0.38
CA LEU A 55 -4.04 -16.22 0.71
C LEU A 55 -3.64 -16.85 2.06
N ARG A 56 -3.83 -18.15 2.24
CA ARG A 56 -3.36 -18.91 3.41
C ARG A 56 -1.86 -19.21 3.39
N LEU A 57 -1.19 -18.99 2.27
CA LEU A 57 0.24 -19.24 2.08
C LEU A 57 1.03 -17.94 2.26
N TYR A 58 2.30 -18.06 2.61
CA TYR A 58 3.19 -16.91 2.54
C TYR A 58 3.34 -16.45 1.09
N SER A 59 3.39 -15.14 0.90
CA SER A 59 3.74 -14.55 -0.39
C SER A 59 5.23 -14.76 -0.70
N ASP A 60 5.59 -14.62 -1.98
CA ASP A 60 7.01 -14.55 -2.38
C ASP A 60 7.67 -13.32 -1.71
N PRO A 61 8.67 -13.51 -0.83
CA PRO A 61 9.32 -12.41 -0.13
C PRO A 61 10.10 -11.48 -1.06
N ALA A 62 10.46 -11.94 -2.25
CA ALA A 62 11.16 -11.16 -3.26
C ALA A 62 10.20 -10.47 -4.25
N CYS A 63 8.90 -10.75 -4.19
CA CYS A 63 7.90 -10.26 -5.16
C CYS A 63 8.37 -10.43 -6.63
N ALA A 64 9.04 -11.55 -6.95
CA ALA A 64 9.80 -11.71 -8.18
C ALA A 64 8.95 -11.51 -9.44
N ASP A 65 7.79 -12.14 -9.52
CA ASP A 65 6.89 -12.04 -10.68
C ASP A 65 6.33 -10.62 -10.83
N PHE A 66 5.98 -9.97 -9.73
CA PHE A 66 5.46 -8.60 -9.75
C PHE A 66 6.51 -7.61 -10.25
N LEU A 67 7.73 -7.71 -9.74
CA LEU A 67 8.82 -6.82 -10.14
C LEU A 67 9.28 -7.10 -11.58
N ALA A 68 9.20 -8.34 -12.06
CA ALA A 68 9.46 -8.66 -13.46
C ALA A 68 8.41 -8.01 -14.39
N ALA A 69 7.13 -8.12 -14.03
CA ALA A 69 6.05 -7.49 -14.80
C ALA A 69 6.16 -5.96 -14.83
N LEU A 70 6.57 -5.33 -13.72
CA LEU A 70 6.83 -3.90 -13.68
C LEU A 70 8.00 -3.50 -14.59
N ALA A 71 9.12 -4.22 -14.51
CA ALA A 71 10.30 -3.96 -15.32
C ALA A 71 9.97 -4.05 -16.82
N GLU A 72 9.22 -5.08 -17.23
CA GLU A 72 8.73 -5.23 -18.60
C GLU A 72 7.80 -4.09 -19.02
N THR A 73 6.83 -3.74 -18.16
CA THR A 73 5.83 -2.70 -18.44
C THR A 73 6.46 -1.33 -18.65
N PHE A 74 7.47 -1.00 -17.85
CA PHE A 74 8.14 0.30 -17.91
C PHE A 74 9.42 0.31 -18.76
N GLY A 75 9.83 -0.83 -19.30
CA GLY A 75 11.02 -0.94 -20.16
C GLY A 75 12.34 -0.67 -19.42
N VAL A 76 12.42 -1.06 -18.15
CA VAL A 76 13.60 -0.87 -17.30
C VAL A 76 14.18 -2.20 -16.84
N GLY A 77 15.41 -2.19 -16.32
CA GLY A 77 16.03 -3.37 -15.73
C GLY A 77 15.34 -3.82 -14.46
N ARG A 78 15.37 -5.12 -14.17
CA ARG A 78 14.80 -5.68 -12.95
C ARG A 78 15.46 -5.11 -11.68
N ASP A 79 16.73 -4.77 -11.75
CA ASP A 79 17.54 -4.13 -10.73
C ASP A 79 17.23 -2.63 -10.53
N GLN A 80 16.41 -2.07 -11.40
CA GLN A 80 15.96 -0.68 -11.33
C GLN A 80 14.54 -0.54 -10.76
N VAL A 81 13.96 -1.65 -10.30
CA VAL A 81 12.58 -1.66 -9.76
C VAL A 81 12.60 -2.12 -8.31
N PHE A 82 11.96 -1.34 -7.45
CA PHE A 82 11.70 -1.67 -6.05
C PHE A 82 10.21 -1.60 -5.78
N ALA A 83 9.70 -2.54 -5.00
CA ALA A 83 8.32 -2.51 -4.51
C ALA A 83 8.31 -2.50 -2.98
N GLY A 84 7.48 -1.67 -2.40
CA GLY A 84 7.24 -1.57 -0.98
C GLY A 84 5.76 -1.62 -0.64
N ASN A 85 5.44 -1.84 0.62
CA ASN A 85 4.07 -1.89 1.10
C ASN A 85 3.55 -0.48 1.40
N GLY A 86 3.23 0.24 0.34
CA GLY A 86 2.83 1.64 0.40
C GLY A 86 4.00 2.62 0.31
N SER A 87 3.67 3.90 0.13
CA SER A 87 4.67 4.96 -0.05
C SER A 87 5.58 5.15 1.17
N ASP A 88 5.08 4.93 2.37
CA ASP A 88 5.84 5.14 3.60
C ASP A 88 7.04 4.20 3.68
N GLU A 89 6.88 2.94 3.29
CA GLU A 89 7.98 1.99 3.22
C GLU A 89 8.97 2.35 2.11
N VAL A 90 8.48 2.70 0.93
CA VAL A 90 9.33 3.13 -0.19
C VAL A 90 10.16 4.35 0.19
N LEU A 91 9.55 5.35 0.82
CA LEU A 91 10.24 6.55 1.28
C LEU A 91 11.24 6.25 2.39
N ALA A 92 10.92 5.35 3.32
CA ALA A 92 11.82 4.96 4.40
C ALA A 92 13.11 4.28 3.89
N PHE A 93 13.05 3.60 2.74
CA PHE A 93 14.23 3.00 2.11
C PHE A 93 14.96 3.95 1.15
N ALA A 94 14.29 5.02 0.69
CA ALA A 94 14.89 5.99 -0.22
C ALA A 94 15.71 7.08 0.49
N PHE A 95 15.42 7.36 1.78
CA PHE A 95 16.05 8.38 2.62
C PHE A 95 16.82 7.78 3.80
#